data_bbabcbf6a887678f6ec5eca9ee73f741
#
_entry.id   bbabcbf6a887678f6ec5eca9ee73f741
#
_cell.length_a   1.000
_cell.length_b   1.000
_cell.length_c   1.000
_cell.angle_alpha   90.00
_cell.angle_beta   90.00
_cell.angle_gamma   90.00
#
_symmetry.space_group_name_H-M   'P 1'
#
loop_
_entity.id
_entity.type
_entity.pdbx_description
1 polymer ?
#
loop_
_entity_poly.entity_id
_entity_poly.type
_entity_poly.pdbx_seq_one_letter_code
_entity_poly.pdbx_strand_id
1 'polypeptide(L)'
;MRAALPSTYDVRRAFGIVLVVCVLCIASAPIEAASTAPKAFPGGSHFVLECRFAQRNNDDPIVFPGRPGLSHNHTYIGNFFVDASTTPESLLDGKSSCDFDADSSAYWAPTLLVGLRPVPLITGFVYYVKRTTGPVAPLPAGLKMIAGNSMAIRAQPKRVVSWACGDEVGDAPRFAAIPRCAAKSILEFQVVFPNCWNGTSLDSDNHRRHMAYSTAGSCPASHPVAVPTIILVLLYDKTPQQARLSAGQFALHADFMNGWDQPTLARLVASLN
;
A
#
# COMPACT_ATOMS: atom_id res chain seq x y z
N MET A 1 36.46 5.36 88.74
CA MET A 1 37.45 6.47 88.88
C MET A 1 37.31 7.30 87.58
N ARG A 2 36.64 8.44 87.68
CA ARG A 2 37.21 9.80 87.67
C ARG A 2 38.28 9.90 86.53
N ALA A 3 38.32 10.80 85.60
CA ALA A 3 37.89 12.20 85.47
C ALA A 3 38.17 12.59 83.97
N ALA A 4 37.65 13.47 83.30
CA ALA A 4 37.37 14.86 83.34
C ALA A 4 37.50 15.44 81.95
N LEU A 5 36.60 16.27 81.57
CA LEU A 5 36.66 17.21 80.47
C LEU A 5 37.75 18.27 80.65
N PRO A 6 38.23 18.97 79.63
CA PRO A 6 37.58 20.19 79.24
C PRO A 6 37.66 20.51 77.75
N SER A 7 36.69 21.21 77.23
CA SER A 7 36.57 22.66 76.94
C SER A 7 36.91 23.08 75.50
N THR A 8 35.88 23.45 74.80
CA THR A 8 35.69 24.57 73.88
C THR A 8 36.81 25.04 72.92
N TYR A 9 36.52 25.08 71.62
CA TYR A 9 36.73 26.29 70.80
C TYR A 9 35.75 26.35 69.65
N ASP A 10 35.05 27.40 69.68
CA ASP A 10 34.09 27.85 68.66
C ASP A 10 34.86 28.53 67.48
N VAL A 11 34.69 28.07 66.29
CA VAL A 11 35.04 28.86 65.08
C VAL A 11 33.95 28.63 64.03
N ARG A 12 33.05 29.58 63.99
CA ARG A 12 32.12 29.78 62.87
C ARG A 12 32.93 30.11 61.61
N ARG A 13 32.87 29.20 60.62
CA ARG A 13 33.17 29.53 59.23
C ARG A 13 31.95 29.28 58.41
N ALA A 14 31.31 30.35 57.99
CA ALA A 14 30.28 30.37 56.99
C ALA A 14 30.88 29.97 55.63
N PHE A 15 30.54 28.75 55.16
CA PHE A 15 30.73 28.44 53.76
C PHE A 15 29.43 28.71 53.01
N GLY A 16 29.45 29.80 52.23
CA GLY A 16 28.40 30.11 51.26
C GLY A 16 28.41 29.05 50.13
N ILE A 17 27.36 28.27 50.09
CA ILE A 17 27.09 27.34 48.95
C ILE A 17 26.54 28.23 47.85
N VAL A 18 27.35 28.51 46.84
CA VAL A 18 26.89 29.09 45.56
C VAL A 18 26.23 27.93 44.76
N LEU A 19 24.93 27.93 44.77
CA LEU A 19 24.14 27.05 43.90
C LEU A 19 24.24 27.57 42.45
N VAL A 20 25.13 27.00 41.65
CA VAL A 20 25.14 27.25 40.19
C VAL A 20 23.99 26.42 39.60
N VAL A 21 22.87 27.05 39.35
CA VAL A 21 21.77 26.51 38.59
C VAL A 21 22.19 26.49 37.12
N CYS A 22 22.71 25.33 36.66
CA CYS A 22 22.89 25.08 35.23
C CYS A 22 21.51 24.90 34.60
N VAL A 23 20.97 25.97 34.00
CA VAL A 23 19.80 25.87 33.12
C VAL A 23 20.27 25.17 31.84
N LEU A 24 20.06 23.85 31.74
CA LEU A 24 20.17 23.09 30.53
C LEU A 24 19.04 23.58 29.59
N CYS A 25 19.34 24.49 28.70
CA CYS A 25 18.52 24.74 27.51
C CYS A 25 18.54 23.47 26.65
N ILE A 26 17.57 22.59 26.85
CA ILE A 26 17.27 21.53 25.91
C ILE A 26 16.67 22.23 24.69
N ALA A 27 17.52 22.52 23.70
CA ALA A 27 17.04 22.89 22.38
C ALA A 27 16.29 21.68 21.82
N SER A 28 14.96 21.74 21.86
CA SER A 28 14.10 20.82 21.12
C SER A 28 14.38 21.10 19.65
N ALA A 29 15.15 20.23 19.00
CA ALA A 29 15.22 20.20 17.55
C ALA A 29 13.78 20.00 17.04
N PRO A 30 13.32 20.79 16.04
CA PRO A 30 12.04 20.50 15.42
C PRO A 30 12.10 19.09 14.89
N ILE A 31 11.16 18.25 15.29
CA ILE A 31 10.89 16.99 14.62
C ILE A 31 10.44 17.40 13.23
N GLU A 32 11.33 17.28 12.25
CA GLU A 32 10.94 17.39 10.85
C GLU A 32 9.86 16.33 10.62
N ALA A 33 8.62 16.80 10.48
CA ALA A 33 7.53 15.96 10.02
C ALA A 33 7.97 15.40 8.67
N ALA A 34 8.12 14.07 8.59
CA ALA A 34 8.44 13.39 7.36
C ALA A 34 7.49 13.91 6.27
N SER A 35 8.05 14.30 5.14
CA SER A 35 7.29 14.82 4.01
C SER A 35 6.20 13.82 3.63
N THR A 36 4.94 14.18 3.88
CA THR A 36 3.77 13.35 3.66
C THR A 36 3.27 13.41 2.20
N ALA A 37 4.06 13.93 1.28
CA ALA A 37 3.67 13.98 -0.13
C ALA A 37 4.17 12.74 -0.88
N PRO A 38 3.31 12.08 -1.70
CA PRO A 38 3.74 10.99 -2.55
C PRO A 38 4.90 11.43 -3.44
N LYS A 39 5.86 10.53 -3.67
CA LYS A 39 7.01 10.81 -4.54
C LYS A 39 6.51 11.09 -5.95
N ALA A 40 6.60 12.36 -6.38
CA ALA A 40 6.41 12.72 -7.78
C ALA A 40 7.71 12.46 -8.53
N PHE A 41 7.66 11.67 -9.61
CA PHE A 41 8.82 11.48 -10.47
C PHE A 41 8.91 12.62 -11.49
N PRO A 42 10.12 13.14 -11.77
CA PRO A 42 10.33 14.10 -12.85
C PRO A 42 9.95 13.45 -14.19
N GLY A 43 8.94 13.98 -14.85
CA GLY A 43 8.40 13.43 -16.11
C GLY A 43 6.90 13.22 -16.10
N GLY A 44 6.25 13.43 -14.96
CA GLY A 44 4.85 13.88 -14.84
C GLY A 44 3.74 12.93 -15.22
N SER A 45 3.97 11.62 -15.44
CA SER A 45 2.87 10.71 -15.81
C SER A 45 2.34 9.85 -14.67
N HIS A 46 2.89 9.96 -13.46
CA HIS A 46 2.46 9.14 -12.32
C HIS A 46 2.86 9.73 -10.96
N PHE A 47 2.17 9.27 -9.90
CA PHE A 47 2.64 9.32 -8.52
C PHE A 47 2.60 7.90 -7.94
N VAL A 48 3.39 7.66 -6.91
CA VAL A 48 3.57 6.33 -6.30
C VAL A 48 3.53 6.42 -4.78
N LEU A 49 2.95 5.40 -4.17
CA LEU A 49 2.95 5.15 -2.73
C LEU A 49 3.77 3.90 -2.46
N GLU A 50 4.56 3.92 -1.40
CA GLU A 50 5.16 2.72 -0.83
C GLU A 50 4.33 2.27 0.38
N CYS A 51 3.86 1.03 0.36
CA CYS A 51 3.01 0.47 1.39
C CYS A 51 3.63 -0.79 1.97
N ARG A 52 3.67 -0.89 3.29
CA ARG A 52 4.14 -2.09 3.97
C ARG A 52 3.03 -3.14 4.04
N PHE A 53 3.41 -4.34 4.45
CA PHE A 53 2.46 -5.38 4.80
C PHE A 53 1.48 -4.86 5.89
N ALA A 54 0.18 -4.97 5.61
CA ALA A 54 -0.87 -4.62 6.57
C ALA A 54 -1.34 -5.87 7.33
N GLN A 55 -1.88 -6.85 6.63
CA GLN A 55 -2.42 -8.06 7.22
C GLN A 55 -2.60 -9.19 6.20
N ARG A 56 -3.04 -10.36 6.70
CA ARG A 56 -3.56 -11.50 5.91
C ARG A 56 -4.81 -12.05 6.55
N ASN A 57 -5.80 -12.31 5.73
CA ASN A 57 -7.00 -13.03 6.15
C ASN A 57 -7.67 -13.74 4.96
N ASN A 58 -8.79 -14.42 5.19
CA ASN A 58 -9.58 -15.11 4.18
C ASN A 58 -10.86 -14.33 3.84
N ASP A 59 -10.83 -13.03 3.98
CA ASP A 59 -11.95 -12.16 3.71
C ASP A 59 -11.81 -11.49 2.34
N ASP A 60 -12.93 -11.04 1.82
CA ASP A 60 -13.01 -10.26 0.59
C ASP A 60 -14.28 -9.38 0.65
N PRO A 61 -14.16 -8.11 1.05
CA PRO A 61 -15.32 -7.22 1.18
C PRO A 61 -15.97 -6.80 -0.14
N ILE A 62 -15.35 -7.13 -1.29
CA ILE A 62 -15.96 -6.92 -2.61
C ILE A 62 -16.78 -8.14 -3.00
N VAL A 63 -16.16 -9.32 -3.03
CA VAL A 63 -16.80 -10.54 -3.58
C VAL A 63 -17.69 -11.24 -2.55
N PHE A 64 -17.34 -11.17 -1.27
CA PHE A 64 -18.06 -11.82 -0.16
C PHE A 64 -18.38 -10.84 0.97
N PRO A 65 -19.06 -9.70 0.70
CA PRO A 65 -19.36 -8.71 1.74
C PRO A 65 -20.16 -9.32 2.89
N GLY A 66 -19.73 -9.04 4.13
CA GLY A 66 -20.35 -9.55 5.34
C GLY A 66 -20.21 -11.07 5.58
N ARG A 67 -19.37 -11.75 4.83
CA ARG A 67 -19.21 -13.22 4.88
C ARG A 67 -17.75 -13.61 5.16
N PRO A 68 -17.28 -13.56 6.41
CA PRO A 68 -15.90 -13.80 6.77
C PRO A 68 -15.46 -15.23 6.45
N GLY A 69 -14.19 -15.37 6.06
CA GLY A 69 -13.54 -16.65 5.83
C GLY A 69 -13.92 -17.38 4.53
N LEU A 70 -14.74 -16.77 3.66
CA LEU A 70 -15.18 -17.44 2.43
C LEU A 70 -14.22 -17.32 1.26
N SER A 71 -13.29 -16.40 1.33
CA SER A 71 -12.32 -16.21 0.26
C SER A 71 -11.07 -17.08 0.46
N HIS A 72 -10.26 -17.23 -0.59
CA HIS A 72 -8.89 -17.67 -0.43
C HIS A 72 -8.09 -16.64 0.37
N ASN A 73 -6.92 -17.03 0.87
CA ASN A 73 -6.10 -16.11 1.68
C ASN A 73 -5.55 -14.95 0.85
N HIS A 74 -5.76 -13.74 1.32
CA HIS A 74 -5.25 -12.50 0.74
C HIS A 74 -4.12 -11.89 1.58
N THR A 75 -3.16 -11.27 0.91
CA THR A 75 -2.19 -10.34 1.47
C THR A 75 -2.67 -8.94 1.19
N TYR A 76 -2.78 -8.11 2.25
CA TYR A 76 -3.24 -6.72 2.20
C TYR A 76 -2.08 -5.76 2.41
N ILE A 77 -2.13 -4.64 1.69
CA ILE A 77 -1.39 -3.41 1.95
C ILE A 77 -2.39 -2.23 1.96
N GLY A 78 -1.98 -1.07 2.44
CA GLY A 78 -2.87 0.06 2.68
C GLY A 78 -3.56 -0.08 4.03
N ASN A 79 -4.86 -0.01 4.09
CA ASN A 79 -5.63 -0.04 5.33
C ASN A 79 -5.33 -1.28 6.19
N PHE A 80 -5.11 -1.07 7.51
CA PHE A 80 -4.78 -2.15 8.45
C PHE A 80 -5.99 -2.99 8.90
N PHE A 81 -7.22 -2.50 8.72
CA PHE A 81 -8.42 -3.05 9.35
C PHE A 81 -9.43 -3.56 8.31
N VAL A 82 -8.96 -4.28 7.29
CA VAL A 82 -9.83 -4.82 6.23
C VAL A 82 -10.32 -6.21 6.60
N ASP A 83 -11.62 -6.37 6.65
CA ASP A 83 -12.31 -7.65 6.84
C ASP A 83 -13.53 -7.75 5.90
N ALA A 84 -14.31 -8.84 6.02
CA ALA A 84 -15.50 -9.04 5.18
C ALA A 84 -16.59 -7.96 5.39
N SER A 85 -16.56 -7.22 6.49
CA SER A 85 -17.54 -6.17 6.82
C SER A 85 -17.08 -4.78 6.41
N THR A 86 -15.87 -4.66 5.86
CA THR A 86 -15.28 -3.38 5.45
C THR A 86 -16.13 -2.71 4.36
N THR A 87 -16.45 -1.45 4.60
CA THR A 87 -17.14 -0.56 3.65
C THR A 87 -16.24 0.60 3.25
N PRO A 88 -16.54 1.33 2.16
CA PRO A 88 -15.80 2.54 1.82
C PRO A 88 -15.73 3.56 2.95
N GLU A 89 -16.79 3.69 3.74
CA GLU A 89 -16.89 4.63 4.86
C GLU A 89 -15.96 4.19 6.01
N SER A 90 -15.94 2.88 6.34
CA SER A 90 -15.07 2.35 7.40
C SER A 90 -13.58 2.45 7.07
N LEU A 91 -13.20 2.54 5.78
CA LEU A 91 -11.80 2.75 5.39
C LEU A 91 -11.29 4.13 5.83
N LEU A 92 -12.14 5.16 5.79
CA LEU A 92 -11.75 6.55 6.09
C LEU A 92 -11.33 6.74 7.55
N ASP A 93 -11.85 5.91 8.45
CA ASP A 93 -11.48 5.90 9.88
C ASP A 93 -10.22 5.07 10.16
N GLY A 94 -9.73 4.35 9.17
CA GLY A 94 -8.60 3.43 9.29
C GLY A 94 -7.24 4.10 9.12
N LYS A 95 -6.21 3.44 9.70
CA LYS A 95 -4.80 3.79 9.45
C LYS A 95 -4.27 2.98 8.28
N SER A 96 -3.36 3.58 7.52
CA SER A 96 -2.72 2.97 6.37
C SER A 96 -1.30 2.50 6.66
N SER A 97 -0.85 1.46 5.97
CA SER A 97 0.54 1.02 5.94
C SER A 97 1.37 1.76 4.89
N CYS A 98 0.73 2.65 4.12
CA CYS A 98 1.38 3.45 3.09
C CYS A 98 2.10 4.66 3.67
N ASP A 99 3.09 5.15 2.95
CA ASP A 99 3.91 6.31 3.32
C ASP A 99 3.20 7.67 3.13
N PHE A 100 1.88 7.64 2.87
CA PHE A 100 1.04 8.82 2.69
C PHE A 100 -0.31 8.66 3.38
N ASP A 101 -0.52 9.36 4.48
CA ASP A 101 -1.67 9.21 5.37
C ASP A 101 -3.04 9.54 4.73
N ALA A 102 -3.06 10.31 3.65
CA ALA A 102 -4.30 10.63 2.94
C ALA A 102 -4.87 9.46 2.12
N ASP A 103 -4.12 8.36 2.00
CA ASP A 103 -4.58 7.12 1.38
C ASP A 103 -4.89 6.05 2.43
N SER A 104 -6.15 5.94 2.81
CA SER A 104 -6.69 4.85 3.63
C SER A 104 -7.30 3.72 2.79
N SER A 105 -7.04 3.68 1.49
CA SER A 105 -7.54 2.64 0.60
C SER A 105 -7.04 1.26 1.00
N ALA A 106 -7.81 0.24 0.62
CA ALA A 106 -7.43 -1.15 0.74
C ALA A 106 -7.00 -1.70 -0.63
N TYR A 107 -5.86 -2.38 -0.63
CA TYR A 107 -5.33 -3.12 -1.79
C TYR A 107 -5.00 -4.54 -1.34
N TRP A 108 -5.49 -5.54 -2.07
CA TRP A 108 -5.19 -6.92 -1.72
C TRP A 108 -5.02 -7.81 -2.94
N ALA A 109 -4.33 -8.91 -2.72
CA ALA A 109 -4.05 -9.89 -3.74
C ALA A 109 -3.89 -11.28 -3.11
N PRO A 110 -4.00 -12.38 -3.89
CA PRO A 110 -3.78 -13.72 -3.37
C PRO A 110 -2.42 -13.84 -2.72
N THR A 111 -2.39 -14.42 -1.53
CA THR A 111 -1.13 -14.65 -0.80
C THR A 111 -0.22 -15.60 -1.57
N LEU A 112 1.03 -15.23 -1.74
CA LEU A 112 2.08 -16.11 -2.24
C LEU A 112 2.49 -17.11 -1.17
N LEU A 113 2.46 -18.40 -1.50
CA LEU A 113 2.67 -19.51 -0.58
C LEU A 113 3.78 -20.45 -1.06
N VAL A 114 4.50 -21.04 -0.10
CA VAL A 114 5.30 -22.26 -0.28
C VAL A 114 4.72 -23.35 0.59
N GLY A 115 4.16 -24.38 -0.01
CA GLY A 115 3.29 -25.30 0.71
C GLY A 115 2.07 -24.56 1.27
N LEU A 116 1.96 -24.48 2.60
CA LEU A 116 0.93 -23.73 3.33
C LEU A 116 1.48 -22.45 3.99
N ARG A 117 2.77 -22.16 3.84
CA ARG A 117 3.41 -21.02 4.50
C ARG A 117 3.42 -19.79 3.61
N PRO A 118 2.92 -18.65 4.09
CA PRO A 118 3.04 -17.39 3.35
C PRO A 118 4.50 -16.99 3.13
N VAL A 119 4.80 -16.54 1.92
CA VAL A 119 6.08 -15.88 1.64
C VAL A 119 6.01 -14.45 2.20
N PRO A 120 7.01 -14.02 2.98
CA PRO A 120 7.06 -12.65 3.49
C PRO A 120 7.10 -11.62 2.36
N LEU A 121 6.25 -10.60 2.47
CA LEU A 121 6.29 -9.42 1.61
C LEU A 121 7.44 -8.52 2.07
N ILE A 122 8.28 -8.04 1.15
CA ILE A 122 9.27 -6.99 1.42
C ILE A 122 8.53 -5.65 1.55
N THR A 123 7.87 -5.24 0.46
CA THR A 123 7.08 -4.01 0.37
C THR A 123 6.13 -4.11 -0.82
N GLY A 124 5.18 -3.18 -0.89
CA GLY A 124 4.30 -2.98 -2.03
C GLY A 124 4.42 -1.57 -2.57
N PHE A 125 4.22 -1.39 -3.86
CA PHE A 125 4.10 -0.08 -4.48
C PHE A 125 2.76 0.04 -5.20
N VAL A 126 2.13 1.19 -5.07
CA VAL A 126 0.89 1.53 -5.75
C VAL A 126 1.15 2.74 -6.64
N TYR A 127 1.24 2.50 -7.93
CA TYR A 127 1.41 3.56 -8.92
C TYR A 127 0.06 4.02 -9.43
N TYR A 128 -0.11 5.33 -9.54
CA TYR A 128 -1.24 5.99 -10.20
C TYR A 128 -0.72 6.65 -11.48
N VAL A 129 -1.02 6.07 -12.61
CA VAL A 129 -0.38 6.41 -13.90
C VAL A 129 -1.42 6.95 -14.88
N LYS A 130 -1.13 8.09 -15.52
CA LYS A 130 -1.92 8.54 -16.66
C LYS A 130 -1.55 7.71 -17.91
N ARG A 131 -2.50 6.91 -18.40
CA ARG A 131 -2.34 6.06 -19.60
C ARG A 131 -3.29 6.43 -20.74
N THR A 132 -3.99 7.54 -20.61
CA THR A 132 -4.88 8.08 -21.64
C THR A 132 -4.29 9.33 -22.27
N THR A 133 -4.64 9.59 -23.52
CA THR A 133 -4.21 10.80 -24.26
C THR A 133 -4.94 12.06 -23.74
N GLY A 134 -6.18 11.89 -23.26
CA GLY A 134 -6.97 12.95 -22.64
C GLY A 134 -6.71 13.09 -21.13
N PRO A 135 -7.35 14.06 -20.48
CA PRO A 135 -7.27 14.23 -19.02
C PRO A 135 -7.90 13.04 -18.28
N VAL A 136 -7.40 12.79 -17.08
CA VAL A 136 -7.96 11.81 -16.14
C VAL A 136 -8.68 12.51 -15.00
N ALA A 137 -9.82 11.94 -14.58
CA ALA A 137 -10.55 12.37 -13.40
C ALA A 137 -10.07 11.61 -12.15
N PRO A 138 -10.23 12.15 -10.94
CA PRO A 138 -10.03 11.39 -9.70
C PRO A 138 -10.93 10.14 -9.67
N LEU A 139 -10.41 9.05 -9.07
CA LEU A 139 -11.26 7.90 -8.76
C LEU A 139 -12.33 8.33 -7.73
N PRO A 140 -13.62 8.04 -7.97
CA PRO A 140 -14.67 8.43 -7.05
C PRO A 140 -14.54 7.71 -5.70
N ALA A 141 -14.96 8.37 -4.62
CA ALA A 141 -14.95 7.78 -3.28
C ALA A 141 -15.69 6.43 -3.28
N GLY A 142 -15.12 5.44 -2.63
CA GLY A 142 -15.72 4.12 -2.51
C GLY A 142 -15.71 3.26 -3.78
N LEU A 143 -15.05 3.69 -4.86
CA LEU A 143 -14.90 2.87 -6.06
C LEU A 143 -14.22 1.55 -5.71
N LYS A 144 -14.84 0.45 -6.12
CA LYS A 144 -14.29 -0.90 -6.01
C LYS A 144 -13.79 -1.36 -7.36
N MET A 145 -12.67 -2.04 -7.42
CA MET A 145 -12.13 -2.58 -8.67
C MET A 145 -11.50 -3.95 -8.45
N ILE A 146 -11.68 -4.84 -9.41
CA ILE A 146 -10.98 -6.11 -9.50
C ILE A 146 -10.24 -6.19 -10.84
N ALA A 147 -8.94 -6.46 -10.78
CA ALA A 147 -8.09 -6.67 -11.94
C ALA A 147 -7.51 -8.10 -11.95
N GLY A 148 -7.34 -8.70 -13.13
CA GLY A 148 -6.98 -10.11 -13.25
C GLY A 148 -8.18 -11.06 -13.03
N ASN A 149 -7.95 -12.35 -13.03
CA ASN A 149 -8.98 -13.39 -12.91
C ASN A 149 -8.62 -14.39 -11.82
N SER A 150 -9.36 -14.36 -10.70
CA SER A 150 -9.18 -15.27 -9.55
C SER A 150 -9.49 -16.74 -9.86
N MET A 151 -10.16 -17.02 -10.97
CA MET A 151 -10.51 -18.37 -11.41
C MET A 151 -9.69 -18.81 -12.65
N ALA A 152 -8.61 -18.13 -12.96
CA ALA A 152 -7.79 -18.47 -14.12
C ALA A 152 -7.08 -19.83 -13.94
N ILE A 153 -7.30 -20.72 -14.90
CA ILE A 153 -6.63 -22.03 -14.99
C ILE A 153 -5.50 -22.04 -16.02
N ARG A 154 -5.27 -20.92 -16.70
CA ARG A 154 -4.23 -20.70 -17.70
C ARG A 154 -3.60 -19.32 -17.51
N ALA A 155 -2.41 -19.13 -18.09
CA ALA A 155 -1.73 -17.85 -18.09
C ALA A 155 -2.63 -16.73 -18.62
N GLN A 156 -2.64 -15.63 -17.90
CA GLN A 156 -3.39 -14.41 -18.24
C GLN A 156 -2.54 -13.45 -19.08
N PRO A 157 -3.16 -12.46 -19.76
CA PRO A 157 -2.42 -11.46 -20.51
C PRO A 157 -1.43 -10.67 -19.62
N LYS A 158 -0.15 -10.65 -19.99
CA LYS A 158 0.92 -9.96 -19.21
C LYS A 158 0.69 -8.46 -19.04
N ARG A 159 -0.14 -7.83 -19.88
CA ARG A 159 -0.54 -6.43 -19.72
C ARG A 159 -1.48 -6.19 -18.53
N VAL A 160 -2.13 -7.25 -18.02
CA VAL A 160 -3.05 -7.21 -16.87
C VAL A 160 -2.35 -7.74 -15.63
N VAL A 161 -1.78 -8.95 -15.70
CA VAL A 161 -1.07 -9.58 -14.60
C VAL A 161 0.26 -10.13 -15.08
N SER A 162 1.32 -9.90 -14.33
CA SER A 162 2.64 -10.38 -14.72
C SER A 162 3.57 -10.52 -13.52
N TRP A 163 4.64 -11.29 -13.74
CA TRP A 163 5.74 -11.48 -12.81
C TRP A 163 7.03 -10.98 -13.42
N ALA A 164 7.99 -10.60 -12.60
CA ALA A 164 9.35 -10.31 -13.01
C ALA A 164 10.36 -10.79 -11.98
N CYS A 165 11.62 -10.92 -12.39
CA CYS A 165 12.77 -11.07 -11.51
C CYS A 165 13.65 -9.84 -11.70
N GLY A 166 14.00 -9.19 -10.61
CA GLY A 166 14.88 -8.02 -10.65
C GLY A 166 15.28 -7.61 -9.26
N ASP A 167 16.11 -6.63 -9.18
CA ASP A 167 16.50 -5.89 -7.98
C ASP A 167 15.89 -4.47 -7.97
N GLU A 168 15.26 -4.07 -9.08
CA GLU A 168 14.56 -2.79 -9.25
C GLU A 168 13.19 -2.99 -9.90
N VAL A 169 12.24 -2.16 -9.52
CA VAL A 169 10.91 -2.09 -10.13
C VAL A 169 11.02 -1.40 -11.49
N GLY A 170 10.61 -2.07 -12.57
CA GLY A 170 10.54 -1.41 -13.88
C GLY A 170 10.80 -2.32 -15.08
N ASP A 171 11.99 -2.28 -15.67
CA ASP A 171 12.26 -2.78 -17.03
C ASP A 171 12.58 -4.28 -17.14
N ALA A 172 12.44 -5.04 -16.07
CA ALA A 172 12.70 -6.47 -16.10
C ALA A 172 11.73 -7.23 -17.04
N PRO A 173 12.18 -8.29 -17.71
CA PRO A 173 11.32 -9.12 -18.55
C PRO A 173 10.10 -9.66 -17.79
N ARG A 174 8.91 -9.53 -18.39
CA ARG A 174 7.66 -9.94 -17.77
C ARG A 174 7.28 -11.39 -18.14
N PHE A 175 6.90 -12.16 -17.10
CA PHE A 175 6.46 -13.55 -17.20
C PHE A 175 4.96 -13.68 -16.91
N ALA A 176 4.30 -14.61 -17.58
CA ALA A 176 2.87 -14.89 -17.36
C ALA A 176 2.62 -15.91 -16.23
N ALA A 177 3.67 -16.54 -15.71
CA ALA A 177 3.65 -17.46 -14.58
C ALA A 177 4.82 -17.11 -13.65
N ILE A 178 4.78 -17.61 -12.40
CA ILE A 178 5.83 -17.38 -11.42
C ILE A 178 7.18 -17.88 -11.98
N PRO A 179 8.16 -16.99 -12.22
CA PRO A 179 9.46 -17.38 -12.75
C PRO A 179 10.35 -17.95 -11.64
N ARG A 180 11.40 -18.65 -12.03
CA ARG A 180 12.51 -18.97 -11.14
C ARG A 180 13.53 -17.83 -11.21
N CYS A 181 13.56 -16.98 -10.21
CA CYS A 181 14.51 -15.89 -10.14
C CYS A 181 15.89 -16.38 -9.68
N ALA A 182 16.95 -15.68 -10.07
CA ALA A 182 18.31 -15.92 -9.57
C ALA A 182 18.39 -15.72 -8.05
N ALA A 183 19.39 -16.32 -7.42
CA ALA A 183 19.45 -16.49 -5.95
C ALA A 183 19.42 -15.18 -5.11
N LYS A 184 19.64 -14.02 -5.72
CA LYS A 184 19.60 -12.71 -5.05
C LYS A 184 18.57 -11.75 -5.65
N SER A 185 17.80 -12.22 -6.63
CA SER A 185 16.81 -11.38 -7.30
C SER A 185 15.53 -11.32 -6.48
N ILE A 186 14.91 -10.16 -6.47
CA ILE A 186 13.56 -9.92 -5.94
C ILE A 186 12.54 -10.53 -6.93
N LEU A 187 11.55 -11.24 -6.41
CA LEU A 187 10.38 -11.63 -7.19
C LEU A 187 9.36 -10.48 -7.13
N GLU A 188 9.05 -9.93 -8.28
CA GLU A 188 8.01 -8.92 -8.46
C GLU A 188 6.74 -9.56 -9.00
N PHE A 189 5.62 -9.21 -8.40
CA PHE A 189 4.31 -9.43 -8.97
C PHE A 189 3.67 -8.07 -9.33
N GLN A 190 2.99 -8.01 -10.46
CA GLN A 190 2.33 -6.79 -10.91
C GLN A 190 0.92 -7.08 -11.38
N VAL A 191 -0.03 -6.24 -10.95
CA VAL A 191 -1.40 -6.20 -11.47
C VAL A 191 -1.73 -4.78 -11.91
N VAL A 192 -2.27 -4.66 -13.14
CA VAL A 192 -2.68 -3.40 -13.76
C VAL A 192 -4.21 -3.34 -13.76
N PHE A 193 -4.76 -2.35 -13.09
CA PHE A 193 -6.20 -2.14 -13.02
C PHE A 193 -6.77 -1.44 -14.25
N PRO A 194 -8.07 -1.66 -14.56
CA PRO A 194 -8.76 -0.90 -15.60
C PRO A 194 -8.82 0.59 -15.23
N ASN A 195 -8.86 1.45 -16.26
CA ASN A 195 -8.71 2.89 -16.12
C ASN A 195 -9.77 3.71 -16.86
N CYS A 196 -10.87 3.07 -17.22
CA CYS A 196 -12.04 3.72 -17.81
C CYS A 196 -13.27 3.36 -17.01
N TRP A 197 -13.89 4.33 -16.37
CA TRP A 197 -15.08 4.17 -15.52
C TRP A 197 -16.35 4.54 -16.31
N ASN A 198 -17.46 3.85 -16.02
CA ASN A 198 -18.74 4.13 -16.68
C ASN A 198 -19.39 5.47 -16.27
N GLY A 199 -18.81 6.17 -15.27
CA GLY A 199 -19.27 7.47 -14.79
C GLY A 199 -20.41 7.43 -13.79
N THR A 200 -20.91 6.25 -13.40
CA THR A 200 -22.11 6.12 -12.54
C THR A 200 -21.97 5.13 -11.39
N SER A 201 -21.45 3.95 -11.65
CA SER A 201 -21.48 2.85 -10.66
C SER A 201 -20.12 2.70 -9.94
N LEU A 202 -20.15 2.64 -8.62
CA LEU A 202 -18.95 2.38 -7.81
C LEU A 202 -18.60 0.88 -7.73
N ASP A 203 -19.56 0.03 -8.08
CA ASP A 203 -19.47 -1.42 -8.17
C ASP A 203 -20.48 -1.93 -9.21
N SER A 204 -20.48 -3.20 -9.52
CA SER A 204 -21.45 -3.84 -10.41
C SER A 204 -21.65 -5.31 -9.97
N ASP A 205 -22.74 -5.96 -10.41
CA ASP A 205 -23.09 -7.34 -10.00
C ASP A 205 -21.97 -8.37 -10.16
N ASN A 206 -21.07 -8.14 -11.11
CA ASN A 206 -19.89 -8.97 -11.33
C ASN A 206 -18.58 -8.31 -10.90
N HIS A 207 -18.65 -7.18 -10.17
CA HIS A 207 -17.53 -6.38 -9.65
C HIS A 207 -16.55 -5.90 -10.73
N ARG A 208 -16.96 -5.88 -12.02
CA ARG A 208 -16.05 -5.59 -13.16
C ARG A 208 -16.69 -4.72 -14.24
N ARG A 209 -18.01 -4.86 -14.49
CA ARG A 209 -18.68 -4.20 -15.62
C ARG A 209 -18.74 -2.69 -15.56
N HIS A 210 -18.46 -2.09 -14.43
CA HIS A 210 -18.41 -0.64 -14.26
C HIS A 210 -17.05 -0.04 -14.68
N MET A 211 -16.06 -0.92 -14.98
CA MET A 211 -14.71 -0.52 -15.38
C MET A 211 -14.28 -1.21 -16.69
N ALA A 212 -13.48 -0.52 -17.49
CA ALA A 212 -12.87 -1.06 -18.71
C ALA A 212 -11.40 -0.61 -18.83
N TYR A 213 -10.63 -1.35 -19.64
CA TYR A 213 -9.28 -0.91 -20.01
C TYR A 213 -9.35 0.03 -21.21
N SER A 214 -8.54 1.08 -21.19
CA SER A 214 -8.33 1.93 -22.38
C SER A 214 -7.65 1.14 -23.51
N THR A 215 -7.96 1.51 -24.73
CA THR A 215 -7.31 0.98 -25.94
C THR A 215 -6.69 2.15 -26.71
N ALA A 216 -5.40 2.05 -27.04
CA ALA A 216 -4.65 3.10 -27.71
C ALA A 216 -4.80 4.49 -27.04
N GLY A 217 -4.84 4.52 -25.71
CA GLY A 217 -4.97 5.76 -24.93
C GLY A 217 -6.37 6.35 -24.87
N SER A 218 -7.40 5.64 -25.35
CA SER A 218 -8.79 6.12 -25.34
C SER A 218 -9.70 5.17 -24.58
N CYS A 219 -10.66 5.73 -23.87
CA CYS A 219 -11.72 4.99 -23.20
C CYS A 219 -12.85 4.66 -24.17
N PRO A 220 -13.50 3.47 -24.05
CA PRO A 220 -14.66 3.14 -24.88
C PRO A 220 -15.88 4.00 -24.50
N ALA A 221 -16.80 4.21 -25.44
CA ALA A 221 -17.99 5.04 -25.23
C ALA A 221 -18.87 4.58 -24.07
N SER A 222 -18.86 3.29 -23.73
CA SER A 222 -19.58 2.73 -22.57
C SER A 222 -18.93 3.07 -21.21
N HIS A 223 -17.68 3.51 -21.20
CA HIS A 223 -16.92 3.87 -20.01
C HIS A 223 -16.14 5.17 -20.30
N PRO A 224 -16.84 6.29 -20.43
CA PRO A 224 -16.24 7.50 -20.99
C PRO A 224 -15.30 8.24 -20.04
N VAL A 225 -15.31 7.93 -18.76
CA VAL A 225 -14.53 8.65 -17.75
C VAL A 225 -13.17 7.98 -17.58
N ALA A 226 -12.12 8.63 -18.09
CA ALA A 226 -10.75 8.19 -17.85
C ALA A 226 -10.35 8.52 -16.41
N VAL A 227 -9.75 7.55 -15.71
CA VAL A 227 -9.18 7.68 -14.37
C VAL A 227 -7.72 7.19 -14.39
N PRO A 228 -6.87 7.53 -13.39
CA PRO A 228 -5.53 6.97 -13.31
C PRO A 228 -5.55 5.44 -13.34
N THR A 229 -4.64 4.85 -14.09
CA THR A 229 -4.37 3.41 -14.01
C THR A 229 -3.66 3.11 -12.71
N ILE A 230 -4.26 2.30 -11.84
CA ILE A 230 -3.57 1.75 -10.69
C ILE A 230 -2.71 0.58 -11.17
N ILE A 231 -1.43 0.56 -10.75
CA ILE A 231 -0.54 -0.59 -10.90
C ILE A 231 -0.12 -1.00 -9.50
N LEU A 232 -0.58 -2.15 -9.06
CA LEU A 232 -0.16 -2.76 -7.80
C LEU A 232 1.06 -3.64 -8.06
N VAL A 233 2.13 -3.36 -7.33
CA VAL A 233 3.38 -4.14 -7.35
C VAL A 233 3.63 -4.67 -5.94
N LEU A 234 3.86 -5.98 -5.80
CA LEU A 234 4.28 -6.59 -4.54
C LEU A 234 5.64 -7.25 -4.74
N LEU A 235 6.57 -6.98 -3.82
CA LEU A 235 7.94 -7.47 -3.87
C LEU A 235 8.19 -8.54 -2.80
N TYR A 236 8.84 -9.63 -3.22
CA TYR A 236 9.18 -10.76 -2.37
C TYR A 236 10.68 -11.07 -2.46
N ASP A 237 11.31 -11.36 -1.32
CA ASP A 237 12.79 -11.56 -1.17
C ASP A 237 13.31 -12.78 -1.93
N LYS A 238 12.82 -13.32 -2.87
CA LYS A 238 13.24 -14.42 -3.75
C LYS A 238 12.04 -15.27 -4.18
N THR A 239 12.25 -16.02 -5.23
CA THR A 239 11.26 -17.03 -5.63
C THR A 239 11.57 -18.32 -4.89
N PRO A 240 10.81 -18.70 -3.88
CA PRO A 240 10.93 -20.02 -3.31
C PRO A 240 10.57 -21.05 -4.36
N GLN A 241 11.31 -22.16 -4.41
CA GLN A 241 10.93 -23.29 -5.23
C GLN A 241 9.50 -23.72 -4.84
N GLN A 242 8.67 -24.04 -5.84
CA GLN A 242 7.26 -24.46 -5.65
C GLN A 242 6.33 -23.36 -5.07
N ALA A 243 6.64 -22.07 -5.28
CA ALA A 243 5.73 -21.01 -4.92
C ALA A 243 4.44 -21.09 -5.74
N ARG A 244 3.31 -20.82 -5.09
CA ARG A 244 1.97 -20.74 -5.69
C ARG A 244 1.15 -19.64 -5.03
N LEU A 245 0.15 -19.17 -5.70
CA LEU A 245 -0.85 -18.27 -5.08
C LEU A 245 -1.91 -19.09 -4.31
N SER A 246 -2.46 -18.49 -3.27
CA SER A 246 -3.57 -19.07 -2.49
C SER A 246 -4.81 -19.35 -3.35
N ALA A 247 -5.05 -18.55 -4.39
CA ALA A 247 -6.14 -18.70 -5.34
C ALA A 247 -5.90 -19.77 -6.43
N GLY A 248 -4.63 -20.17 -6.65
CA GLY A 248 -4.24 -21.10 -7.73
C GLY A 248 -3.10 -20.56 -8.58
N GLN A 249 -2.43 -21.44 -9.32
CA GLN A 249 -1.17 -21.14 -10.02
C GLN A 249 -1.26 -19.98 -11.00
N PHE A 250 -2.37 -19.80 -11.71
CA PHE A 250 -2.58 -18.75 -12.71
C PHE A 250 -3.58 -17.70 -12.28
N ALA A 251 -4.11 -17.82 -11.05
CA ALA A 251 -5.18 -16.98 -10.54
C ALA A 251 -4.68 -15.65 -9.94
N LEU A 252 -3.63 -15.07 -10.54
CA LEU A 252 -3.15 -13.75 -10.15
C LEU A 252 -4.21 -12.71 -10.46
N HIS A 253 -4.60 -11.96 -9.43
CA HIS A 253 -5.53 -10.84 -9.48
C HIS A 253 -5.19 -9.88 -8.36
N ALA A 254 -5.82 -8.74 -8.36
CA ALA A 254 -5.80 -7.83 -7.23
C ALA A 254 -7.11 -7.06 -7.16
N ASP A 255 -7.41 -6.61 -5.97
CA ASP A 255 -8.62 -5.91 -5.61
C ASP A 255 -8.26 -4.57 -4.97
N PHE A 256 -9.13 -3.60 -5.14
CA PHE A 256 -8.98 -2.25 -4.65
C PHE A 256 -10.33 -1.70 -4.18
N MET A 257 -10.32 -1.05 -3.02
CA MET A 257 -11.43 -0.24 -2.53
C MET A 257 -10.91 1.14 -2.15
N ASN A 258 -11.46 2.17 -2.79
CA ASN A 258 -11.00 3.54 -2.66
C ASN A 258 -11.37 4.16 -1.31
N GLY A 259 -10.35 4.43 -0.48
CA GLY A 259 -10.43 5.15 0.79
C GLY A 259 -9.58 6.43 0.83
N TRP A 260 -9.28 7.04 -0.32
CA TRP A 260 -8.57 8.30 -0.38
C TRP A 260 -9.36 9.46 0.22
N ASP A 261 -8.64 10.37 0.90
CA ASP A 261 -9.08 11.76 1.06
C ASP A 261 -9.29 12.37 -0.33
N GLN A 262 -10.54 12.64 -0.70
CA GLN A 262 -10.89 13.03 -2.07
C GLN A 262 -10.30 14.36 -2.51
N PRO A 263 -10.24 15.43 -1.66
CA PRO A 263 -9.55 16.66 -1.99
C PRO A 263 -8.06 16.45 -2.31
N THR A 264 -7.39 15.59 -1.57
CA THR A 264 -5.98 15.29 -1.80
C THR A 264 -5.78 14.47 -3.07
N LEU A 265 -6.59 13.43 -3.29
CA LEU A 265 -6.54 12.65 -4.52
C LEU A 265 -6.79 13.54 -5.76
N ALA A 266 -7.76 14.46 -5.68
CA ALA A 266 -8.05 15.38 -6.79
C ALA A 266 -6.85 16.26 -7.14
N ARG A 267 -6.10 16.79 -6.13
CA ARG A 267 -4.88 17.56 -6.38
C ARG A 267 -3.78 16.73 -7.03
N LEU A 268 -3.57 15.49 -6.56
CA LEU A 268 -2.57 14.58 -7.13
C LEU A 268 -2.92 14.20 -8.57
N VAL A 269 -4.18 13.90 -8.85
CA VAL A 269 -4.64 13.55 -10.20
C VAL A 269 -4.58 14.76 -11.13
N ALA A 270 -4.86 15.97 -10.65
CA ALA A 270 -4.68 17.19 -11.44
C ALA A 270 -3.24 17.38 -11.91
N SER A 271 -2.24 16.98 -11.11
CA SER A 271 -0.83 17.05 -11.49
C SER A 271 -0.41 16.04 -12.57
N LEU A 272 -1.26 15.06 -12.88
CA LEU A 272 -1.05 14.13 -14.02
C LEU A 272 -1.51 14.72 -15.36
N ASN A 273 -2.34 15.77 -15.32
CA ASN A 273 -3.00 16.36 -16.49
C ASN A 273 -2.22 17.54 -17.04
#